data_55bbe80e7e93a4b7f0da99dffbe117b1
#
_entry.id   55bbe80e7e93a4b7f0da99dffbe117b1
#
_cell.length_a   1.000
_cell.length_b   1.000
_cell.length_c   1.000
_cell.angle_alpha   90.00
_cell.angle_beta   90.00
_cell.angle_gamma   90.00
#
_symmetry.space_group_name_H-M   'P 1'
#
loop_
_entity.id
_entity.type
_entity.pdbx_description
1 polymer ?
#
loop_
_entity_poly.entity_id
_entity_poly.type
_entity_poly.pdbx_seq_one_letter_code
_entity_poly.pdbx_strand_id
1 'polypeptide(L)'
;FENDQVSVWNFEIAPGEETEMHTHERDYMWYAIQGSTVQVLDENDNDLGSLEIQTGDVYSFKVENGDIVVLSEPSKGVRFPAKHKARNIGATTYREVMVEYKQ
;
A
#
# COMPACT_ATOMS: atom_id res chain seq x y z
N PHE A 1 11.25 -11.29 6.41
CA PHE A 1 12.31 -11.88 5.59
C PHE A 1 13.06 -10.79 4.83
N GLU A 2 14.36 -10.93 4.77
CA GLU A 2 15.20 -9.93 4.11
C GLU A 2 16.45 -10.60 3.53
N ASN A 3 16.85 -10.17 2.33
CA ASN A 3 18.14 -10.55 1.72
C ASN A 3 18.73 -9.33 0.99
N ASP A 4 19.74 -9.53 0.16
CA ASP A 4 20.42 -8.43 -0.54
C ASP A 4 19.56 -7.77 -1.62
N GLN A 5 18.47 -8.40 -2.03
CA GLN A 5 17.64 -7.96 -3.15
C GLN A 5 16.30 -7.41 -2.72
N VAL A 6 15.72 -7.97 -1.66
CA VAL A 6 14.36 -7.62 -1.23
C VAL A 6 14.22 -7.62 0.28
N SER A 7 13.24 -6.84 0.75
CA SER A 7 12.67 -6.95 2.10
C SER A 7 11.23 -7.37 1.97
N VAL A 8 10.78 -8.31 2.78
CA VAL A 8 9.41 -8.85 2.73
C VAL A 8 8.77 -8.70 4.10
N TRP A 9 7.60 -8.07 4.12
CA TRP A 9 6.82 -7.86 5.35
C TRP A 9 5.41 -8.37 5.22
N ASN A 10 4.81 -8.70 6.36
CA ASN A 10 3.38 -8.94 6.47
C ASN A 10 2.74 -7.74 7.16
N PHE A 11 1.63 -7.26 6.61
CA PHE A 11 0.83 -6.20 7.21
C PHE A 11 -0.58 -6.70 7.48
N GLU A 12 -1.15 -6.21 8.58
CA GLU A 12 -2.52 -6.51 8.96
C GLU A 12 -3.14 -5.24 9.52
N ILE A 13 -4.30 -4.86 8.99
CA ILE A 13 -5.03 -3.67 9.44
C ILE A 13 -6.48 -4.09 9.71
N ALA A 14 -6.87 -4.08 10.98
CA ALA A 14 -8.26 -4.39 11.35
C ALA A 14 -9.21 -3.27 10.93
N PRO A 15 -10.51 -3.53 10.75
CA PRO A 15 -11.47 -2.49 10.43
C PRO A 15 -11.39 -1.31 11.41
N GLY A 16 -11.28 -0.11 10.86
CA GLY A 16 -11.16 1.12 11.64
C GLY A 16 -9.75 1.48 12.09
N GLU A 17 -8.79 0.56 11.96
CA GLU A 17 -7.38 0.84 12.29
C GLU A 17 -6.68 1.54 11.14
N GLU A 18 -5.58 2.22 11.45
CA GLU A 18 -4.72 2.83 10.45
C GLU A 18 -3.25 2.53 10.73
N THR A 19 -2.44 2.58 9.69
CA THR A 19 -0.99 2.46 9.81
C THR A 19 -0.40 3.75 10.34
N GLU A 20 0.84 3.68 10.82
CA GLU A 20 1.60 4.89 11.09
C GLU A 20 1.94 5.59 9.76
N MET A 21 2.20 6.89 9.84
CA MET A 21 2.71 7.64 8.68
C MET A 21 4.05 7.06 8.28
N HIS A 22 4.22 6.76 7.00
CA HIS A 22 5.46 6.20 6.48
C HIS A 22 5.77 6.80 5.12
N THR A 23 7.04 6.71 4.72
CA THR A 23 7.52 7.19 3.43
C THR A 23 8.12 6.03 2.66
N HIS A 24 7.64 5.80 1.45
CA HIS A 24 8.22 4.80 0.56
C HIS A 24 9.35 5.45 -0.24
N GLU A 25 10.52 4.85 -0.20
CA GLU A 25 11.70 5.33 -0.91
C GLU A 25 12.15 4.40 -2.02
N ARG A 26 11.55 3.22 -2.10
CA ARG A 26 11.94 2.16 -3.06
C ARG A 26 10.71 1.60 -3.74
N ASP A 27 10.89 1.09 -4.94
CA ASP A 27 9.83 0.39 -5.67
C ASP A 27 9.41 -0.85 -4.86
N TYR A 28 8.13 -1.17 -4.92
CA TYR A 28 7.59 -2.28 -4.14
C TYR A 28 6.34 -2.84 -4.79
N MET A 29 5.95 -4.02 -4.32
CA MET A 29 4.68 -4.66 -4.69
C MET A 29 4.07 -5.31 -3.46
N TRP A 30 2.78 -5.56 -3.50
CA TRP A 30 2.15 -6.36 -2.46
C TRP A 30 1.05 -7.25 -3.02
N TYR A 31 0.80 -8.34 -2.29
CA TYR A 31 -0.23 -9.33 -2.58
C TYR A 31 -1.25 -9.31 -1.45
N ALA A 32 -2.53 -9.14 -1.79
CA ALA A 32 -3.61 -9.11 -0.80
C ALA A 32 -4.01 -10.53 -0.41
N ILE A 33 -3.62 -10.95 0.79
CA ILE A 33 -4.05 -12.24 1.35
C ILE A 33 -5.53 -12.17 1.70
N GLN A 34 -5.97 -11.04 2.25
CA GLN A 34 -7.38 -10.77 2.53
C GLN A 34 -7.68 -9.32 2.21
N GLY A 35 -8.62 -9.11 1.28
CA GLY A 35 -8.97 -7.78 0.81
C GLY A 35 -9.86 -7.00 1.78
N SER A 36 -9.92 -5.70 1.56
CA SER A 36 -10.82 -4.76 2.22
C SER A 36 -10.76 -3.44 1.46
N THR A 37 -11.55 -2.46 1.87
CA THR A 37 -11.44 -1.09 1.35
C THR A 37 -10.45 -0.31 2.21
N VAL A 38 -9.41 0.20 1.59
CA VAL A 38 -8.32 0.91 2.28
C VAL A 38 -8.25 2.34 1.78
N GLN A 39 -8.35 3.29 2.70
CA GLN A 39 -8.26 4.71 2.42
C GLN A 39 -6.83 5.18 2.59
N VAL A 40 -6.34 5.99 1.65
CA VAL A 40 -5.01 6.60 1.72
C VAL A 40 -5.14 8.03 2.24
N LEU A 41 -4.33 8.38 3.22
CA LEU A 41 -4.38 9.67 3.89
C LEU A 41 -3.00 10.31 3.88
N ASP A 42 -2.95 11.64 3.77
CA ASP A 42 -1.70 12.39 3.90
C ASP A 42 -1.40 12.71 5.37
N GLU A 43 -0.34 13.46 5.62
CA GLU A 43 0.08 13.80 6.99
C GLU A 43 -0.88 14.74 7.73
N ASN A 44 -1.83 15.34 7.03
CA ASN A 44 -2.86 16.22 7.61
C ASN A 44 -4.23 15.54 7.65
N ASP A 45 -4.27 14.21 7.49
CA ASP A 45 -5.50 13.41 7.44
C ASP A 45 -6.42 13.75 6.27
N ASN A 46 -5.89 14.35 5.23
CA ASN A 46 -6.66 14.57 4.01
C ASN A 46 -6.87 13.25 3.27
N ASP A 47 -8.07 13.02 2.79
CA ASP A 47 -8.44 11.85 2.02
C ASP A 47 -7.83 11.96 0.61
N LEU A 48 -6.92 11.07 0.29
CA LEU A 48 -6.27 10.99 -1.04
C LEU A 48 -6.94 9.97 -1.95
N GLY A 49 -8.01 9.34 -1.49
CA GLY A 49 -8.72 8.31 -2.22
C GLY A 49 -8.65 6.97 -1.52
N SER A 50 -9.41 6.01 -2.01
CA SER A 50 -9.43 4.67 -1.44
C SER A 50 -9.31 3.62 -2.52
N LEU A 51 -8.81 2.46 -2.12
CA LEU A 51 -8.66 1.29 -2.98
C LEU A 51 -9.58 0.20 -2.48
N GLU A 52 -10.41 -0.35 -3.37
CA GLU A 52 -11.19 -1.54 -3.08
C GLU A 52 -10.34 -2.75 -3.43
N ILE A 53 -9.70 -3.32 -2.45
CA ILE A 53 -8.74 -4.39 -2.65
C ILE A 53 -9.43 -5.74 -2.48
N GLN A 54 -9.35 -6.57 -3.50
CA GLN A 54 -9.91 -7.91 -3.49
C GLN A 54 -8.86 -8.90 -3.01
N THR A 55 -9.31 -9.94 -2.31
CA THR A 55 -8.42 -11.06 -1.96
C THR A 55 -7.77 -11.61 -3.23
N GLY A 56 -6.47 -11.73 -3.22
CA GLY A 56 -5.70 -12.21 -4.38
C GLY A 56 -5.18 -11.10 -5.29
N ASP A 57 -5.55 -9.84 -5.06
CA ASP A 57 -5.04 -8.73 -5.86
C ASP A 57 -3.54 -8.55 -5.66
N VAL A 58 -2.86 -8.19 -6.73
CA VAL A 58 -1.44 -7.81 -6.72
C VAL A 58 -1.35 -6.36 -7.18
N TYR A 59 -0.72 -5.54 -6.36
CA TYR A 59 -0.42 -4.16 -6.73
C TYR A 59 1.08 -3.97 -6.80
N SER A 60 1.52 -3.29 -7.84
CA SER A 60 2.93 -2.99 -8.06
C SER A 60 3.09 -1.49 -8.19
N PHE A 61 4.14 -0.94 -7.61
CA PHE A 61 4.33 0.50 -7.46
C PHE A 61 5.75 0.92 -7.80
N LYS A 62 5.86 2.10 -8.38
CA LYS A 62 7.11 2.77 -8.63
C LYS A 62 7.16 4.04 -7.79
N VAL A 63 8.30 4.33 -7.18
CA VAL A 63 8.52 5.59 -6.49
C VAL A 63 9.19 6.56 -7.45
N GLU A 64 8.58 7.73 -7.63
CA GLU A 64 9.04 8.71 -8.60
C GLU A 64 8.76 10.13 -8.10
N ASN A 65 9.82 10.91 -7.92
CA ASN A 65 9.72 12.32 -7.54
C ASN A 65 8.84 12.59 -6.32
N GLY A 66 8.97 11.76 -5.28
CA GLY A 66 8.19 11.92 -4.05
C GLY A 66 6.78 11.38 -4.11
N ASP A 67 6.39 10.76 -5.21
CA ASP A 67 5.10 10.09 -5.36
C ASP A 67 5.29 8.59 -5.55
N ILE A 68 4.24 7.83 -5.28
CA ILE A 68 4.12 6.46 -5.73
C ILE A 68 3.15 6.41 -6.90
N VAL A 69 3.50 5.62 -7.91
CA VAL A 69 2.68 5.45 -9.10
C VAL A 69 2.26 3.98 -9.17
N VAL A 70 0.98 3.73 -9.32
CA VAL A 70 0.46 2.37 -9.48
C VAL A 70 0.79 1.88 -10.88
N LEU A 71 1.46 0.72 -10.97
CA LEU A 71 1.86 0.12 -12.25
C LEU A 71 0.94 -0.99 -12.72
N SER A 72 0.09 -1.52 -11.83
CA SER A 72 -0.79 -2.67 -12.13
C SER A 72 -2.23 -2.22 -12.35
N GLU A 73 -2.96 -2.98 -13.18
CA GLU A 73 -4.38 -2.78 -13.37
C GLU A 73 -5.16 -3.23 -12.12
N PRO A 74 -6.35 -2.68 -11.83
CA PRO A 74 -7.09 -1.69 -12.64
C PRO A 74 -6.70 -0.23 -12.36
N SER A 75 -5.87 0.03 -11.35
CA SER A 75 -5.57 1.40 -10.92
C SER A 75 -4.30 1.97 -11.54
N LYS A 76 -3.82 1.40 -12.64
CA LYS A 76 -2.59 1.82 -13.30
C LYS A 76 -2.60 3.31 -13.61
N GLY A 77 -1.54 3.98 -13.21
CA GLY A 77 -1.36 5.41 -13.44
C GLY A 77 -1.85 6.31 -12.30
N VAL A 78 -2.56 5.75 -11.32
CA VAL A 78 -2.96 6.51 -10.13
C VAL A 78 -1.70 6.85 -9.32
N ARG A 79 -1.64 8.08 -8.80
CA ARG A 79 -0.49 8.58 -8.04
C ARG A 79 -0.93 8.97 -6.64
N PHE A 80 -0.06 8.68 -5.67
CA PHE A 80 -0.20 9.12 -4.28
C PHE A 80 1.13 9.69 -3.80
N PRO A 81 1.13 10.62 -2.82
CA PRO A 81 2.39 11.00 -2.17
C PRO A 81 3.08 9.77 -1.58
N ALA A 82 4.40 9.68 -1.72
CA ALA A 82 5.18 8.59 -1.14
C ALA A 82 5.09 8.59 0.38
N LYS A 83 4.84 9.74 1.00
CA LYS A 83 4.58 9.86 2.43
C LYS A 83 3.08 9.84 2.67
N HIS A 84 2.60 8.76 3.28
CA HIS A 84 1.16 8.58 3.53
C HIS A 84 0.94 7.54 4.63
N LYS A 85 -0.33 7.40 5.00
CA LYS A 85 -0.78 6.29 5.84
C LYS A 85 -2.05 5.70 5.24
N ALA A 86 -2.42 4.51 5.70
CA ALA A 86 -3.58 3.78 5.21
C ALA A 86 -4.52 3.45 6.37
N ARG A 87 -5.82 3.62 6.14
CA ARG A 87 -6.87 3.28 7.09
C ARG A 87 -7.80 2.25 6.49
N ASN A 88 -8.09 1.20 7.23
CA ASN A 88 -9.07 0.20 6.79
C ASN A 88 -10.47 0.74 7.07
N ILE A 89 -11.20 1.12 6.04
CA ILE A 89 -12.58 1.61 6.15
C ILE A 89 -13.59 0.56 5.72
N GLY A 90 -13.14 -0.66 5.46
CA GLY A 90 -14.01 -1.80 5.11
C GLY A 90 -14.45 -2.58 6.32
N ALA A 91 -15.13 -3.70 6.06
CA ALA A 91 -15.71 -4.55 7.09
C ALA A 91 -14.84 -5.75 7.48
N THR A 92 -13.78 -6.02 6.72
CA THR A 92 -12.91 -7.17 6.95
C THR A 92 -11.49 -6.71 7.27
N THR A 93 -10.73 -7.54 8.00
CA THR A 93 -9.32 -7.26 8.26
C THR A 93 -8.55 -7.33 6.94
N TYR A 94 -7.81 -6.28 6.63
CA TYR A 94 -6.93 -6.28 5.47
C TYR A 94 -5.60 -6.93 5.81
N ARG A 95 -5.12 -7.83 4.95
CA ARG A 95 -3.83 -8.51 5.12
C ARG A 95 -3.06 -8.51 3.81
N GLU A 96 -1.79 -8.17 3.88
CA GLU A 96 -0.93 -8.20 2.69
C GLU A 96 0.47 -8.71 2.99
N VAL A 97 1.09 -9.23 1.95
CA VAL A 97 2.54 -9.47 1.92
C VAL A 97 3.13 -8.41 1.01
N MET A 98 4.04 -7.60 1.53
CA MET A 98 4.72 -6.56 0.78
C MET A 98 6.16 -6.98 0.47
N VAL A 99 6.58 -6.75 -0.77
CA VAL A 99 7.95 -6.98 -1.22
C VAL A 99 8.52 -5.64 -1.68
N GLU A 100 9.56 -5.18 -0.98
CA GLU A 100 10.26 -3.95 -1.33
C GLU A 100 11.60 -4.30 -1.97
N TYR A 101 11.90 -3.67 -3.11
CA TYR A 101 13.12 -3.94 -3.85
C TYR A 101 14.27 -3.06 -3.34
N LYS A 102 15.43 -3.65 -3.10
CA LYS A 102 16.62 -2.97 -2.58
C LYS A 102 17.56 -2.48 -3.69
N GLN A 103 17.02 -1.88 -4.68
CA GLN A 103 17.82 -1.45 -5.83
C GLN A 103 18.21 0.02 -5.76
#